data_ef81404e8a52f5e5dcdbe77f44bdfa80
#
_entry.id   ef81404e8a52f5e5dcdbe77f44bdfa80
#
_cell.length_a   1.000
_cell.length_b   1.000
_cell.length_c   1.000
_cell.angle_alpha   90.00
_cell.angle_beta   90.00
_cell.angle_gamma   90.00
#
_symmetry.space_group_name_H-M   'P 1'
#
loop_
_entity.id
_entity.type
_entity.pdbx_description
1 polymer ?
#
loop_
_entity_poly.entity_id
_entity_poly.type
_entity_poly.pdbx_seq_one_letter_code
_entity_poly.pdbx_strand_id
1 'polypeptide(L)' 'MAEIQSTQLLIVITSFAKLGDAQVMARKLIQDRLAACVQINEGVHSVYRWNGKICEEQEVSLAAKPLQENGTR' A
#
# COMPACT_ATOMS: atom_id res chain seq x y z
N MET A 1 -19.16 9.56 10.08
CA MET A 1 -18.92 9.73 9.79
C MET A 1 -18.31 10.02 9.18
N ALA A 2 -18.19 10.14 8.74
CA ALA A 2 -17.69 10.40 8.16
C ALA A 2 -16.95 10.88 7.73
N GLU A 3 -16.72 11.21 7.68
CA GLU A 3 -16.04 11.62 7.33
C GLU A 3 -15.04 11.53 7.16
N ILE A 4 -14.89 11.82 7.17
CA ILE A 4 -13.95 11.87 7.20
C ILE A 4 -13.21 11.32 6.55
N GLN A 5 -13.53 11.05 5.96
CA GLN A 5 -12.98 10.43 5.28
C GLN A 5 -12.38 10.95 4.20
N SER A 6 -12.71 11.85 3.70
CA SER A 6 -12.11 12.49 2.59
C SER A 6 -10.64 12.70 2.80
N THR A 7 -10.24 12.69 4.03
CA THR A 7 -8.86 12.86 4.31
C THR A 7 -8.12 11.56 4.39
N GLN A 8 -8.80 10.49 4.05
CA GLN A 8 -8.21 9.19 4.16
C GLN A 8 -7.64 8.73 2.84
N LEU A 9 -6.85 9.55 2.21
CA LEU A 9 -6.25 9.18 0.95
C LEU A 9 -5.18 8.14 1.16
N LEU A 10 -5.28 7.04 0.49
CA LEU A 10 -4.26 6.01 0.51
C LEU A 10 -3.69 5.89 -0.87
N ILE A 11 -2.40 5.80 -0.94
CA ILE A 11 -1.71 5.66 -2.21
C ILE A 11 -1.10 4.27 -2.26
N VAL A 12 -1.48 3.50 -3.27
CA VAL A 12 -0.90 2.20 -3.44
C VAL A 12 0.50 2.39 -3.98
N ILE A 13 1.47 1.87 -3.26
CA ILE A 13 2.86 2.07 -3.60
C ILE A 13 3.38 0.97 -4.49
N THR A 14 3.13 -0.27 -4.10
CA THR A 14 3.69 -1.37 -4.86
C THR A 14 3.09 -2.67 -4.37
N SER A 15 3.46 -3.74 -5.05
CA SER A 15 3.06 -5.08 -4.68
C SER A 15 4.30 -5.92 -4.45
N PHE A 16 4.14 -6.90 -3.60
CA PHE A 16 5.23 -7.81 -3.27
C PHE A 16 4.74 -9.24 -3.40
N ALA A 17 5.65 -10.13 -3.72
CA ALA A 17 5.31 -11.54 -3.76
C ALA A 17 5.21 -12.13 -2.38
N LYS A 18 5.88 -11.55 -1.40
CA LYS A 18 5.92 -12.10 -0.06
C LYS A 18 5.56 -11.06 0.97
N LEU A 19 4.83 -11.53 1.98
CA LEU A 19 4.42 -10.66 3.07
C LEU A 19 5.61 -10.05 3.80
N GLY A 20 6.65 -10.84 4.01
CA GLY A 20 7.81 -10.34 4.75
C GLY A 20 8.46 -9.13 4.09
N ASP A 21 8.52 -9.13 2.77
CA ASP A 21 9.11 -8.00 2.05
C ASP A 21 8.25 -6.76 2.22
N ALA A 22 6.93 -6.93 2.19
CA ALA A 22 6.04 -5.81 2.40
C ALA A 22 6.18 -5.25 3.80
N GLN A 23 6.35 -6.11 4.78
CA GLN A 23 6.49 -5.67 6.16
C GLN A 23 7.76 -4.87 6.38
N VAL A 24 8.85 -5.28 5.74
CA VAL A 24 10.11 -4.55 5.85
C VAL A 24 9.96 -3.16 5.26
N MET A 25 9.34 -3.08 4.07
CA MET A 25 9.16 -1.79 3.44
C MET A 25 8.22 -0.90 4.25
N ALA A 26 7.16 -1.49 4.81
CA ALA A 26 6.21 -0.72 5.59
C ALA A 26 6.90 -0.08 6.79
N ARG A 27 7.72 -0.85 7.50
CA ARG A 27 8.42 -0.31 8.65
C ARG A 27 9.39 0.79 8.26
N LYS A 28 10.06 0.61 7.14
CA LYS A 28 11.00 1.60 6.69
C LYS A 28 10.30 2.91 6.34
N LEU A 29 9.15 2.84 5.70
CA LEU A 29 8.42 4.04 5.35
C LEU A 29 8.00 4.82 6.60
N ILE A 30 7.61 4.12 7.64
CA ILE A 30 7.23 4.78 8.88
C ILE A 30 8.46 5.33 9.59
N GLN A 31 9.52 4.55 9.66
CA GLN A 31 10.73 4.97 10.35
C GLN A 31 11.37 6.19 9.70
N ASP A 32 11.32 6.25 8.39
CA ASP A 32 11.93 7.35 7.66
C ASP A 32 10.97 8.52 7.49
N ARG A 33 9.81 8.44 8.12
CA ARG A 33 8.82 9.50 8.10
C ARG A 33 8.34 9.82 6.69
N LEU A 34 8.26 8.81 5.86
CA LEU A 34 7.75 8.97 4.51
C LEU A 34 6.26 8.71 4.45
N ALA A 35 5.72 8.09 5.48
CA ALA A 35 4.29 7.81 5.53
C ALA A 35 3.82 7.90 6.96
N ALA A 36 2.57 8.30 7.14
CA ALA A 36 1.95 8.35 8.45
C ALA A 36 1.40 7.00 8.84
N CYS A 37 1.00 6.22 7.86
CA CYS A 37 0.38 4.93 8.11
C CYS A 37 0.60 4.09 6.87
N VAL A 38 0.83 2.80 7.06
CA VAL A 38 1.01 1.89 5.94
C VAL A 38 0.10 0.70 6.17
N GLN A 39 -0.64 0.33 5.15
CA GLN A 39 -1.51 -0.83 5.21
C GLN A 39 -1.00 -1.90 4.28
N ILE A 40 -1.05 -3.12 4.74
CA ILE A 40 -0.62 -4.26 3.96
C ILE A 40 -1.84 -5.13 3.73
N ASN A 41 -2.13 -5.42 2.46
CA ASN A 41 -3.27 -6.24 2.10
C ASN A 41 -2.76 -7.52 1.45
N GLU A 42 -3.05 -8.64 2.08
CA GLU A 42 -2.69 -9.92 1.53
C GLU A 42 -3.79 -10.42 0.63
N GLY A 43 -3.44 -11.33 -0.24
CA GLY A 43 -4.45 -11.99 -1.04
C GLY A 43 -4.99 -11.14 -2.18
N VAL A 44 -4.24 -10.16 -2.59
CA VAL A 44 -4.65 -9.36 -3.74
C VAL A 44 -4.48 -10.21 -4.98
N HIS A 45 -5.53 -10.31 -5.76
CA HIS A 45 -5.51 -11.12 -6.96
C HIS A 45 -5.51 -10.19 -8.15
N SER A 46 -4.37 -10.15 -8.85
CA SER A 46 -4.20 -9.25 -9.98
C SER A 46 -4.41 -10.00 -11.29
N VAL A 47 -5.16 -9.39 -12.17
CA VAL A 47 -5.42 -9.97 -13.47
C VAL A 47 -4.97 -8.92 -14.49
N TYR A 48 -4.10 -9.32 -15.40
CA TYR A 48 -3.55 -8.37 -16.34
C TYR A 48 -3.19 -9.06 -17.64
N ARG A 49 -2.93 -8.24 -18.65
CA ARG A 49 -2.56 -8.76 -19.95
C ARG A 49 -1.05 -8.60 -20.16
N TRP A 50 -0.43 -9.66 -20.58
CA TRP A 50 1.00 -9.64 -20.82
C TRP A 50 1.29 -10.48 -22.05
N ASN A 51 1.93 -9.88 -23.04
CA ASN A 51 2.29 -10.57 -24.28
C ASN A 51 1.07 -11.25 -24.92
N GLY A 52 -0.06 -10.54 -24.92
CA GLY A 52 -1.26 -11.06 -25.53
C GLY A 52 -1.96 -12.14 -24.75
N LYS A 53 -1.50 -12.40 -23.55
CA LYS A 53 -2.13 -13.42 -22.70
C LYS A 53 -2.66 -12.78 -21.43
N ILE A 54 -3.66 -13.43 -20.88
CA ILE A 54 -4.20 -12.98 -19.59
C ILE A 54 -3.45 -13.71 -18.51
N CYS A 55 -2.87 -12.96 -17.61
CA CYS A 55 -2.09 -13.50 -16.49
C CYS A 55 -2.78 -13.16 -15.20
N GLU A 56 -2.60 -14.03 -14.20
CA GLU A 56 -3.16 -13.81 -12.89
C GLU A 56 -2.13 -14.15 -11.84
N GLU A 57 -2.06 -13.34 -10.82
CA GLU A 57 -1.10 -13.54 -9.75
C GLU A 57 -1.70 -13.11 -8.44
N GLN A 58 -1.27 -13.74 -7.38
CA GLN A 58 -1.62 -13.29 -6.05
C GLN A 58 -0.46 -12.53 -5.48
N GLU A 59 -0.76 -11.41 -4.87
CA GLU A 59 0.27 -10.51 -4.40
C GLU A 59 -0.10 -9.94 -3.04
N VAL A 60 0.89 -9.34 -2.40
CA VAL A 60 0.69 -8.57 -1.19
C VAL A 60 0.83 -7.11 -1.61
N SER A 61 -0.20 -6.34 -1.36
CA SER A 61 -0.22 -4.95 -1.78
C SER A 61 0.10 -4.05 -0.60
N LEU A 62 0.79 -2.96 -0.87
CA LEU A 62 1.16 -2.01 0.15
C LEU A 62 0.61 -0.65 -0.22
N ALA A 63 -0.14 -0.05 0.70
CA ALA A 63 -0.70 1.27 0.50
C ALA A 63 -0.30 2.15 1.66
N ALA A 64 0.00 3.39 1.38
CA ALA A 64 0.47 4.31 2.40
C ALA A 64 -0.39 5.55 2.45
N LYS A 65 -0.51 6.07 3.65
CA LYS A 65 -1.18 7.33 3.89
C LYS A 65 -0.08 8.35 4.10
N PRO A 66 -0.06 9.42 3.33
CA PRO A 66 1.04 10.38 3.44
C PRO A 66 0.99 11.13 4.75
N LEU A 67 2.13 11.63 5.14
CA LEU A 67 2.19 12.51 6.27
C LEU A 67 1.49 13.81 5.93
N GLN A 68 0.81 14.34 6.93
CA GLN A 68 0.16 15.61 6.73
C GLN A 68 1.02 16.69 7.27
N GLU A 69 0.97 17.81 6.56
CA GLU A 69 1.80 18.86 6.93
C GLU A 69 1.54 19.38 8.29
N ASN A 70 0.33 19.31 8.73
CA ASN A 70 0.00 19.75 10.03
C ASN A 70 0.15 18.73 11.03
N GLY A 71 0.74 17.95 10.81
CA GLY A 71 0.98 17.05 11.62
C GLY A 71 0.29 16.13 12.01
N THR A 72 0.01 16.03 12.07
CA THR A 72 -0.60 15.38 12.35
C THR A 72 -0.71 14.47 12.87
N ARG A 73 -0.63 14.10 13.28
CA ARG A 73 -0.83 13.33 13.94
C ARG A 73 -1.04 12.43 13.74
#